data_b1aea6c66ca1d372cd2d9c846594e743
#
_entry.id   b1aea6c66ca1d372cd2d9c846594e743
#
_cell.length_a   1.000
_cell.length_b   1.000
_cell.length_c   1.000
_cell.angle_alpha   90.00
_cell.angle_beta   90.00
_cell.angle_gamma   90.00
#
_symmetry.space_group_name_H-M   'P 1'
#
loop_
_entity.id
_entity.type
_entity.pdbx_description
1 polymer ?
#
loop_
_entity_poly.entity_id
_entity_poly.type
_entity_poly.pdbx_seq_one_letter_code
_entity_poly.pdbx_strand_id
1 'polypeptide(L)'
;MAGTRILLVDNGSYEPAATLGLRDLAKSVSFLTKQEVRPVSTMHSTKIDPALLGGQPAVIFEGAVQQAKADGIDELVVLPLFIGPSRAITEYLPKVFADARPGAMKLSIRQPLFGDDGFELTGMLADNLRETGWTKGSGTVLLCDHGSPIPEVTACRNALAASLREELGLKPAELIACSMERREGAEYDFNKPLLEDALQDAKGDAVILMLFLLPGRHAGPDGDVATIAKEHAPAGLRWKLSPLLGSHASLPSLIELRHSVTTDLKPAKKFVLTTVLSMGLLPVIISLFAPKDMGLLGRMMLWLGGLAAIFVALYLYFRAKYWKKA
;
A
#
# COMPACT_ATOMS: atom_id res chain seq x y z
N MET A 1 31.58 9.36 -8.49
CA MET A 1 30.50 8.35 -8.48
C MET A 1 29.21 9.10 -8.24
N ALA A 2 28.17 8.84 -9.04
CA ALA A 2 26.85 9.45 -8.86
C ALA A 2 26.33 9.17 -7.44
N GLY A 3 26.02 10.21 -6.69
CA GLY A 3 25.59 10.09 -5.31
C GLY A 3 24.07 9.75 -5.26
N THR A 4 23.72 8.64 -4.61
CA THR A 4 22.31 8.29 -4.35
C THR A 4 21.99 8.55 -2.88
N ARG A 5 20.84 9.16 -2.60
CA ARG A 5 20.30 9.34 -1.25
C ARG A 5 18.95 8.65 -1.13
N ILE A 6 18.80 7.83 -0.09
CA ILE A 6 17.58 7.06 0.16
C ILE A 6 16.81 7.71 1.32
N LEU A 7 15.53 7.96 1.10
CA LEU A 7 14.61 8.52 2.09
C LEU A 7 13.48 7.53 2.39
N LEU A 8 13.26 7.22 3.66
CA LEU A 8 12.02 6.58 4.12
C LEU A 8 11.03 7.70 4.45
N VAL A 9 9.93 7.77 3.69
CA VAL A 9 9.01 8.91 3.73
C VAL A 9 7.64 8.50 4.22
N ASP A 10 7.19 9.10 5.34
CA ASP A 10 5.82 8.98 5.87
C ASP A 10 4.96 10.22 5.59
N ASN A 11 3.71 10.19 6.01
CA ASN A 11 2.81 11.35 5.89
C ASN A 11 3.22 12.50 6.84
N GLY A 12 3.87 12.19 7.94
CA GLY A 12 4.16 13.11 9.04
C GLY A 12 3.01 13.24 10.03
N SER A 13 3.38 13.62 11.25
CA SER A 13 2.48 13.76 12.39
C SER A 13 2.95 14.91 13.29
N TYR A 14 2.07 15.40 14.15
CA TYR A 14 2.41 16.27 15.28
C TYR A 14 2.86 15.47 16.51
N GLU A 15 2.69 14.16 16.49
CA GLU A 15 3.02 13.29 17.62
C GLU A 15 4.49 12.85 17.56
N PRO A 16 5.27 13.09 18.63
CA PRO A 16 6.68 12.70 18.68
C PRO A 16 6.90 11.21 18.42
N ALA A 17 6.02 10.35 18.93
CA ALA A 17 6.13 8.91 18.79
C ALA A 17 6.14 8.44 17.31
N ALA A 18 5.42 9.14 16.41
CA ALA A 18 5.46 8.86 14.98
C ALA A 18 6.85 9.11 14.40
N THR A 19 7.44 10.28 14.68
CA THR A 19 8.78 10.62 14.19
C THR A 19 9.86 9.70 14.77
N LEU A 20 9.76 9.33 16.03
CA LEU A 20 10.71 8.39 16.66
C LEU A 20 10.58 7.00 16.03
N GLY A 21 9.35 6.50 15.85
CA GLY A 21 9.10 5.23 15.14
C GLY A 21 9.62 5.21 13.70
N LEU A 22 9.45 6.31 12.96
CA LEU A 22 10.02 6.46 11.62
C LEU A 22 11.56 6.38 11.63
N ARG A 23 12.21 6.99 12.62
CA ARG A 23 13.68 6.92 12.80
C ARG A 23 14.16 5.50 13.08
N ASP A 24 13.45 4.77 13.92
CA ASP A 24 13.82 3.39 14.26
C ASP A 24 13.62 2.44 13.08
N LEU A 25 12.54 2.61 12.30
CA LEU A 25 12.36 1.90 11.04
C LEU A 25 13.49 2.22 10.05
N ALA A 26 13.83 3.51 9.88
CA ALA A 26 14.90 3.92 8.97
C ALA A 26 16.26 3.31 9.35
N LYS A 27 16.57 3.22 10.66
CA LYS A 27 17.78 2.52 11.16
C LYS A 27 17.76 1.03 10.80
N SER A 28 16.62 0.37 11.02
CA SER A 28 16.44 -1.06 10.71
C SER A 28 16.58 -1.34 9.21
N VAL A 29 15.98 -0.50 8.37
CA VAL A 29 16.11 -0.61 6.90
C VAL A 29 17.53 -0.30 6.45
N SER A 30 18.21 0.69 7.06
CA SER A 30 19.64 0.97 6.79
C SER A 30 20.52 -0.23 7.08
N PHE A 31 20.24 -0.94 8.18
CA PHE A 31 20.97 -2.16 8.53
C PHE A 31 20.78 -3.27 7.49
N LEU A 32 19.56 -3.47 6.99
CA LEU A 32 19.24 -4.49 5.99
C LEU A 32 19.85 -4.16 4.62
N THR A 33 19.65 -2.94 4.15
CA THR A 33 20.12 -2.49 2.82
C THR A 33 21.64 -2.25 2.76
N LYS A 34 22.32 -2.14 3.91
CA LYS A 34 23.73 -1.68 4.03
C LYS A 34 23.95 -0.28 3.43
N GLN A 35 22.91 0.53 3.38
CA GLN A 35 22.93 1.89 2.88
C GLN A 35 22.25 2.81 3.90
N GLU A 36 22.68 4.08 3.96
CA GLU A 36 22.02 5.05 4.82
C GLU A 36 20.61 5.35 4.29
N VAL A 37 19.59 5.07 5.10
CA VAL A 37 18.20 5.44 4.84
C VAL A 37 17.79 6.52 5.82
N ARG A 38 17.41 7.69 5.32
CA ARG A 38 17.09 8.86 6.13
C ARG A 38 15.57 8.96 6.37
N PRO A 39 15.13 9.13 7.63
CA PRO A 39 13.73 9.34 7.96
C PRO A 39 13.30 10.75 7.58
N VAL A 40 12.21 10.86 6.82
CA VAL A 40 11.66 12.13 6.32
C VAL A 40 10.15 12.07 6.35
N SER A 41 9.48 13.14 6.75
CA SER A 41 8.03 13.26 6.66
C SER A 41 7.61 14.12 5.47
N THR A 42 6.40 13.91 4.93
CA THR A 42 5.88 14.81 3.88
C THR A 42 5.65 16.21 4.43
N MET A 43 5.06 16.31 5.64
CA MET A 43 4.72 17.59 6.28
C MET A 43 4.56 17.42 7.81
N HIS A 44 4.22 18.51 8.50
CA HIS A 44 3.83 18.62 9.92
C HIS A 44 4.94 18.38 10.95
N SER A 45 5.77 17.37 10.82
CA SER A 45 6.70 16.90 11.85
C SER A 45 7.73 17.94 12.32
N THR A 46 8.04 18.96 11.49
CA THR A 46 8.91 20.08 11.88
C THR A 46 8.32 20.99 12.96
N LYS A 47 7.03 20.84 13.28
CA LYS A 47 6.37 21.58 14.36
C LYS A 47 6.52 20.90 15.74
N ILE A 48 7.09 19.69 15.77
CA ILE A 48 7.39 18.99 17.02
C ILE A 48 8.64 19.64 17.63
N ASP A 49 8.58 19.92 18.94
CA ASP A 49 9.74 20.41 19.66
C ASP A 49 10.90 19.40 19.57
N PRO A 50 12.08 19.80 19.08
CA PRO A 50 13.25 18.90 19.01
C PRO A 50 13.62 18.27 20.35
N ALA A 51 13.33 18.92 21.47
CA ALA A 51 13.57 18.34 22.80
C ALA A 51 12.81 17.03 23.01
N LEU A 52 11.61 16.89 22.43
CA LEU A 52 10.81 15.66 22.47
C LEU A 52 11.32 14.58 21.50
N LEU A 53 12.27 14.95 20.63
CA LEU A 53 12.88 14.09 19.62
C LEU A 53 14.35 13.79 19.90
N GLY A 54 14.79 13.90 21.17
CA GLY A 54 16.18 13.67 21.57
C GLY A 54 17.13 14.76 21.08
N GLY A 55 16.67 15.99 20.94
CA GLY A 55 17.45 17.15 20.51
C GLY A 55 17.63 17.26 18.98
N GLN A 56 17.14 16.31 18.20
CA GLN A 56 17.26 16.32 16.74
C GLN A 56 15.92 16.73 16.10
N PRO A 57 15.87 17.83 15.33
CA PRO A 57 14.64 18.24 14.67
C PRO A 57 14.20 17.20 13.62
N ALA A 58 12.89 17.11 13.40
CA ALA A 58 12.35 16.31 12.30
C ALA A 58 12.66 17.00 10.97
N VAL A 59 12.76 16.19 9.91
CA VAL A 59 13.01 16.66 8.53
C VAL A 59 11.77 16.40 7.70
N ILE A 60 11.36 17.40 6.92
CA ILE A 60 10.30 17.23 5.90
C ILE A 60 10.91 17.14 4.50
N PHE A 61 10.15 16.58 3.56
CA PHE A 61 10.61 16.26 2.21
C PHE A 61 11.20 17.47 1.46
N GLU A 62 10.59 18.65 1.59
CA GLU A 62 11.12 19.88 0.98
C GLU A 62 12.55 20.18 1.46
N GLY A 63 12.80 20.14 2.77
CA GLY A 63 14.13 20.35 3.35
C GLY A 63 15.12 19.28 2.91
N ALA A 64 14.69 18.01 2.84
CA ALA A 64 15.51 16.89 2.37
C ALA A 64 15.94 17.06 0.90
N VAL A 65 15.05 17.55 0.03
CA VAL A 65 15.35 17.85 -1.38
C VAL A 65 16.36 18.98 -1.50
N GLN A 66 16.18 20.09 -0.74
CA GLN A 66 17.12 21.21 -0.73
C GLN A 66 18.51 20.77 -0.26
N GLN A 67 18.58 19.96 0.80
CA GLN A 67 19.86 19.45 1.28
C GLN A 67 20.51 18.50 0.26
N ALA A 68 19.74 17.62 -0.38
CA ALA A 68 20.25 16.72 -1.41
C ALA A 68 20.85 17.51 -2.60
N LYS A 69 20.18 18.59 -3.00
CA LYS A 69 20.67 19.51 -4.05
C LYS A 69 21.97 20.20 -3.63
N ALA A 70 22.05 20.71 -2.39
CA ALA A 70 23.26 21.36 -1.88
C ALA A 70 24.45 20.39 -1.80
N ASP A 71 24.20 19.13 -1.47
CA ASP A 71 25.19 18.07 -1.36
C ASP A 71 25.58 17.45 -2.73
N GLY A 72 25.01 17.92 -3.83
CA GLY A 72 25.31 17.43 -5.18
C GLY A 72 24.88 15.98 -5.43
N ILE A 73 23.75 15.57 -4.86
CA ILE A 73 23.19 14.22 -5.06
C ILE A 73 22.61 14.10 -6.47
N ASP A 74 22.88 12.99 -7.15
CA ASP A 74 22.40 12.73 -8.51
C ASP A 74 21.05 12.03 -8.55
N GLU A 75 20.73 11.22 -7.52
CA GLU A 75 19.47 10.52 -7.43
C GLU A 75 18.91 10.51 -6.00
N LEU A 76 17.65 10.90 -5.85
CA LEU A 76 16.87 10.81 -4.63
C LEU A 76 15.89 9.66 -4.75
N VAL A 77 16.13 8.61 -3.98
CA VAL A 77 15.25 7.43 -3.90
C VAL A 77 14.32 7.57 -2.71
N VAL A 78 13.02 7.49 -2.95
CA VAL A 78 11.97 7.54 -1.93
C VAL A 78 11.41 6.14 -1.71
N LEU A 79 11.45 5.66 -0.47
CA LEU A 79 10.74 4.48 0.03
C LEU A 79 9.48 4.98 0.74
N PRO A 80 8.28 4.84 0.13
CA PRO A 80 7.07 5.35 0.73
C PRO A 80 6.61 4.46 1.88
N LEU A 81 6.53 5.02 3.09
CA LEU A 81 5.88 4.37 4.23
C LEU A 81 4.37 4.67 4.16
N PHE A 82 3.72 4.09 3.16
CA PHE A 82 2.29 4.22 2.82
C PHE A 82 1.75 2.87 2.40
N ILE A 83 0.49 2.59 2.73
CA ILE A 83 -0.15 1.33 2.33
C ILE A 83 -0.35 1.28 0.82
N GLY A 84 -0.94 2.31 0.23
CA GLY A 84 -1.30 2.37 -1.19
C GLY A 84 -0.89 3.68 -1.87
N PRO A 85 -1.24 3.86 -3.14
CA PRO A 85 -0.82 4.98 -4.00
C PRO A 85 -1.58 6.28 -3.68
N SER A 86 -1.33 6.84 -2.51
CA SER A 86 -1.95 8.11 -2.07
C SER A 86 -1.47 9.31 -2.91
N ARG A 87 -2.20 10.43 -2.85
CA ARG A 87 -1.77 11.69 -3.49
C ARG A 87 -0.46 12.23 -2.95
N ALA A 88 -0.06 11.87 -1.74
CA ALA A 88 1.26 12.22 -1.22
C ALA A 88 2.35 11.69 -2.16
N ILE A 89 2.25 10.43 -2.59
CA ILE A 89 3.23 9.76 -3.44
C ILE A 89 3.10 10.19 -4.90
N THR A 90 1.87 10.29 -5.40
CA THR A 90 1.61 10.43 -6.83
C THR A 90 1.61 11.89 -7.30
N GLU A 91 1.35 12.84 -6.41
CA GLU A 91 1.20 14.26 -6.73
C GLU A 91 2.12 15.16 -5.89
N TYR A 92 2.06 15.05 -4.55
CA TYR A 92 2.73 15.98 -3.67
C TYR A 92 4.25 15.87 -3.72
N LEU A 93 4.83 14.69 -3.54
CA LEU A 93 6.29 14.50 -3.58
C LEU A 93 6.88 14.90 -4.94
N PRO A 94 6.31 14.49 -6.11
CA PRO A 94 6.78 14.96 -7.41
C PRO A 94 6.71 16.48 -7.56
N LYS A 95 5.61 17.10 -7.07
CA LYS A 95 5.46 18.56 -7.14
C LYS A 95 6.51 19.28 -6.31
N VAL A 96 6.71 18.91 -5.04
CA VAL A 96 7.71 19.51 -4.14
C VAL A 96 9.11 19.37 -4.73
N PHE A 97 9.42 18.21 -5.29
CA PHE A 97 10.69 17.97 -5.96
C PHE A 97 10.90 18.90 -7.17
N ALA A 98 9.89 19.03 -8.02
CA ALA A 98 9.96 19.92 -9.19
C ALA A 98 10.07 21.41 -8.79
N ASP A 99 9.30 21.84 -7.78
CA ASP A 99 9.32 23.21 -7.26
C ASP A 99 10.69 23.61 -6.69
N ALA A 100 11.45 22.64 -6.15
CA ALA A 100 12.83 22.83 -5.66
C ALA A 100 13.85 23.08 -6.78
N ARG A 101 13.46 22.99 -8.04
CA ARG A 101 14.34 23.12 -9.21
C ARG A 101 15.61 22.28 -9.08
N PRO A 102 15.48 20.93 -9.09
CA PRO A 102 16.55 20.00 -8.71
C PRO A 102 17.70 19.91 -9.72
N GLY A 103 17.62 20.59 -10.86
CA GLY A 103 18.63 20.50 -11.92
C GLY A 103 18.64 19.13 -12.58
N ALA A 104 19.80 18.47 -12.60
CA ALA A 104 19.97 17.14 -13.18
C ALA A 104 19.63 16.00 -12.20
N MET A 105 19.37 16.31 -10.92
CA MET A 105 19.00 15.30 -9.91
C MET A 105 17.72 14.58 -10.30
N LYS A 106 17.69 13.26 -10.14
CA LYS A 106 16.53 12.41 -10.45
C LYS A 106 15.74 12.09 -9.18
N LEU A 107 14.43 11.91 -9.32
CA LEU A 107 13.55 11.39 -8.26
C LEU A 107 13.03 10.01 -8.66
N SER A 108 13.30 9.02 -7.83
CA SER A 108 12.78 7.66 -7.96
C SER A 108 11.89 7.34 -6.75
N ILE A 109 10.59 7.21 -6.97
CA ILE A 109 9.63 6.82 -5.92
C ILE A 109 9.33 5.33 -6.09
N ARG A 110 9.66 4.53 -5.06
CA ARG A 110 9.39 3.09 -5.05
C ARG A 110 7.89 2.81 -4.82
N GLN A 111 7.49 1.56 -5.05
CA GLN A 111 6.12 1.14 -4.77
C GLN A 111 5.78 1.32 -3.27
N PRO A 112 4.51 1.65 -2.93
CA PRO A 112 4.04 1.63 -1.56
C PRO A 112 4.03 0.19 -1.01
N LEU A 113 3.79 0.03 0.29
CA LEU A 113 3.91 -1.24 0.99
C LEU A 113 3.01 -2.35 0.45
N PHE A 114 1.82 -2.00 -0.06
CA PHE A 114 0.91 -2.96 -0.70
C PHE A 114 1.56 -3.69 -1.88
N GLY A 115 2.43 -3.01 -2.62
CA GLY A 115 3.06 -3.57 -3.81
C GLY A 115 2.03 -3.97 -4.86
N ASP A 116 2.12 -5.20 -5.37
CA ASP A 116 1.21 -5.70 -6.42
C ASP A 116 -0.07 -6.36 -5.88
N ASP A 117 -0.01 -7.02 -4.71
CA ASP A 117 -1.11 -7.85 -4.20
C ASP A 117 -1.29 -7.81 -2.67
N GLY A 118 -0.43 -7.10 -1.93
CA GLY A 118 -0.53 -6.97 -0.48
C GLY A 118 -0.20 -8.25 0.30
N PHE A 119 0.45 -9.23 -0.32
CA PHE A 119 0.69 -10.54 0.28
C PHE A 119 1.45 -10.43 1.62
N GLU A 120 2.55 -9.68 1.66
CA GLU A 120 3.35 -9.52 2.87
C GLU A 120 2.56 -8.78 3.97
N LEU A 121 1.76 -7.77 3.61
CA LEU A 121 0.91 -7.06 4.56
C LEU A 121 -0.20 -7.95 5.11
N THR A 122 -0.74 -8.86 4.30
CA THR A 122 -1.78 -9.82 4.75
C THR A 122 -1.21 -10.70 5.87
N GLY A 123 -0.02 -11.28 5.70
CA GLY A 123 0.63 -12.06 6.74
C GLY A 123 0.90 -11.27 8.02
N MET A 124 1.42 -10.04 7.89
CA MET A 124 1.65 -9.16 9.05
C MET A 124 0.36 -8.82 9.80
N LEU A 125 -0.73 -8.55 9.09
CA LEU A 125 -2.04 -8.29 9.70
C LEU A 125 -2.60 -9.52 10.38
N ALA A 126 -2.44 -10.71 9.79
CA ALA A 126 -2.85 -11.96 10.41
C ALA A 126 -2.08 -12.24 11.71
N ASP A 127 -0.77 -11.95 11.74
CA ASP A 127 0.05 -12.08 12.93
C ASP A 127 -0.37 -11.09 14.02
N ASN A 128 -0.56 -9.80 13.66
CA ASN A 128 -1.08 -8.80 14.59
C ASN A 128 -2.46 -9.17 15.16
N LEU A 129 -3.32 -9.79 14.34
CA LEU A 129 -4.62 -10.29 14.82
C LEU A 129 -4.43 -11.42 15.84
N ARG A 130 -3.56 -12.41 15.55
CA ARG A 130 -3.24 -13.52 16.46
C ARG A 130 -2.65 -13.03 17.78
N GLU A 131 -1.79 -12.01 17.74
CA GLU A 131 -1.20 -11.39 18.93
C GLU A 131 -2.25 -10.83 19.89
N THR A 132 -3.41 -10.40 19.39
CA THR A 132 -4.53 -10.01 20.26
C THR A 132 -5.14 -11.17 21.05
N GLY A 133 -4.77 -12.41 20.79
CA GLY A 133 -5.41 -13.61 21.32
C GLY A 133 -6.75 -13.91 20.63
N TRP A 134 -7.03 -13.30 19.47
CA TRP A 134 -8.21 -13.64 18.68
C TRP A 134 -8.10 -15.07 18.14
N THR A 135 -9.22 -15.77 18.14
CA THR A 135 -9.38 -17.09 17.53
C THR A 135 -10.62 -17.10 16.66
N LYS A 136 -10.64 -17.96 15.64
CA LYS A 136 -11.80 -18.09 14.74
C LYS A 136 -13.07 -18.42 15.55
N GLY A 137 -14.11 -17.64 15.34
CA GLY A 137 -15.37 -17.78 16.05
C GLY A 137 -15.48 -17.00 17.38
N SER A 138 -14.41 -16.34 17.86
CA SER A 138 -14.45 -15.55 19.09
C SER A 138 -15.14 -14.19 18.93
N GLY A 139 -15.34 -13.74 17.68
CA GLY A 139 -16.00 -12.46 17.40
C GLY A 139 -15.61 -11.89 16.05
N THR A 140 -16.02 -10.64 15.80
CA THR A 140 -15.83 -9.95 14.52
C THR A 140 -14.49 -9.23 14.45
N VAL A 141 -13.83 -9.32 13.31
CA VAL A 141 -12.61 -8.55 12.99
C VAL A 141 -13.00 -7.34 12.14
N LEU A 142 -12.61 -6.15 12.56
CA LEU A 142 -12.84 -4.88 11.84
C LEU A 142 -11.51 -4.39 11.30
N LEU A 143 -11.19 -4.65 10.02
CA LEU A 143 -10.00 -4.11 9.38
C LEU A 143 -10.22 -2.63 9.10
N CYS A 144 -9.62 -1.77 9.92
CA CYS A 144 -9.84 -0.33 9.91
C CYS A 144 -8.62 0.41 9.36
N ASP A 145 -8.84 1.22 8.30
CA ASP A 145 -7.90 2.23 7.83
C ASP A 145 -8.37 3.65 8.18
N HIS A 146 -7.55 4.63 7.86
CA HIS A 146 -7.90 6.04 8.05
C HIS A 146 -9.08 6.48 7.18
N GLY A 147 -9.24 5.89 6.01
CA GLY A 147 -10.04 6.41 4.91
C GLY A 147 -9.21 7.29 3.97
N SER A 148 -9.64 7.37 2.73
CA SER A 148 -8.89 8.05 1.67
C SER A 148 -9.79 8.79 0.71
N PRO A 149 -9.37 9.95 0.17
CA PRO A 149 -10.04 10.57 -0.97
C PRO A 149 -9.74 9.86 -2.30
N ILE A 150 -8.92 8.79 -2.28
CA ILE A 150 -8.44 8.06 -3.46
C ILE A 150 -9.00 6.64 -3.44
N PRO A 151 -9.83 6.24 -4.43
CA PRO A 151 -10.41 4.89 -4.49
C PRO A 151 -9.37 3.77 -4.52
N GLU A 152 -8.22 4.00 -5.16
CA GLU A 152 -7.14 3.03 -5.27
C GLU A 152 -6.52 2.67 -3.91
N VAL A 153 -6.47 3.63 -2.97
CA VAL A 153 -6.00 3.36 -1.59
C VAL A 153 -6.99 2.49 -0.84
N THR A 154 -8.30 2.81 -0.95
CA THR A 154 -9.36 1.99 -0.35
C THR A 154 -9.43 0.60 -0.99
N ALA A 155 -9.13 0.48 -2.28
CA ALA A 155 -9.02 -0.81 -2.96
C ALA A 155 -7.93 -1.70 -2.34
N CYS A 156 -6.80 -1.11 -1.89
CA CYS A 156 -5.77 -1.86 -1.15
C CYS A 156 -6.32 -2.44 0.16
N ARG A 157 -7.05 -1.65 0.97
CA ARG A 157 -7.72 -2.14 2.19
C ARG A 157 -8.66 -3.30 1.88
N ASN A 158 -9.50 -3.14 0.87
CA ASN A 158 -10.50 -4.15 0.50
C ASN A 158 -9.83 -5.44 -0.01
N ALA A 159 -8.74 -5.33 -0.75
CA ALA A 159 -7.96 -6.49 -1.19
C ALA A 159 -7.31 -7.20 -0.01
N LEU A 160 -6.71 -6.47 0.95
CA LEU A 160 -6.18 -7.05 2.18
C LEU A 160 -7.26 -7.77 2.99
N ALA A 161 -8.46 -7.19 3.09
CA ALA A 161 -9.59 -7.85 3.76
C ALA A 161 -10.00 -9.15 3.05
N ALA A 162 -10.01 -9.18 1.73
CA ALA A 162 -10.31 -10.39 0.95
C ALA A 162 -9.23 -11.47 1.18
N SER A 163 -7.96 -11.12 1.11
CA SER A 163 -6.83 -12.04 1.35
C SER A 163 -6.83 -12.58 2.79
N LEU A 164 -7.11 -11.72 3.79
CA LEU A 164 -7.24 -12.14 5.19
C LEU A 164 -8.41 -13.12 5.39
N ARG A 165 -9.56 -12.88 4.74
CA ARG A 165 -10.69 -13.82 4.81
C ARG A 165 -10.32 -15.18 4.24
N GLU A 166 -9.62 -15.20 3.12
CA GLU A 166 -9.14 -16.44 2.49
C GLU A 166 -8.14 -17.15 3.40
N GLU A 167 -7.11 -16.47 3.90
CA GLU A 167 -6.06 -17.04 4.76
C GLU A 167 -6.63 -17.61 6.06
N LEU A 168 -7.57 -16.90 6.68
CA LEU A 168 -8.16 -17.27 7.99
C LEU A 168 -9.43 -18.11 7.85
N GLY A 169 -9.92 -18.34 6.63
CA GLY A 169 -11.16 -19.05 6.34
C GLY A 169 -12.39 -18.36 6.93
N LEU A 170 -12.47 -17.02 6.82
CA LEU A 170 -13.53 -16.18 7.36
C LEU A 170 -14.57 -15.79 6.30
N LYS A 171 -15.82 -15.63 6.75
CA LYS A 171 -16.90 -15.08 5.94
C LYS A 171 -16.85 -13.54 5.93
N PRO A 172 -17.47 -12.87 4.94
CA PRO A 172 -17.55 -11.41 4.90
C PRO A 172 -18.08 -10.75 6.17
N ALA A 173 -19.02 -11.38 6.88
CA ALA A 173 -19.56 -10.87 8.13
C ALA A 173 -18.67 -11.11 9.36
N GLU A 174 -17.64 -11.97 9.26
CA GLU A 174 -16.69 -12.26 10.34
C GLU A 174 -15.46 -11.36 10.28
N LEU A 175 -15.15 -10.79 9.08
CA LEU A 175 -14.14 -9.76 8.90
C LEU A 175 -14.72 -8.67 8.00
N ILE A 176 -14.90 -7.48 8.56
CA ILE A 176 -15.46 -6.29 7.89
C ILE A 176 -14.33 -5.31 7.64
N ALA A 177 -14.17 -4.86 6.38
CA ALA A 177 -13.28 -3.76 6.04
C ALA A 177 -14.02 -2.44 6.24
N CYS A 178 -13.45 -1.52 7.02
CA CYS A 178 -14.07 -0.23 7.32
C CYS A 178 -13.02 0.89 7.30
N SER A 179 -13.46 2.15 7.22
CA SER A 179 -12.60 3.30 7.40
C SER A 179 -12.96 4.06 8.67
N MET A 180 -11.95 4.69 9.29
CA MET A 180 -12.17 5.57 10.44
C MET A 180 -13.03 6.76 10.06
N GLU A 181 -12.74 7.38 8.90
CA GLU A 181 -13.46 8.55 8.39
C GLU A 181 -13.55 8.55 6.87
N ARG A 182 -14.33 9.48 6.32
CA ARG A 182 -14.38 9.83 4.91
C ARG A 182 -14.63 11.32 4.73
N ARG A 183 -14.35 11.85 3.57
CA ARG A 183 -14.78 13.20 3.19
C ARG A 183 -16.30 13.23 2.96
N GLU A 184 -16.89 14.42 3.08
CA GLU A 184 -18.27 14.67 2.68
C GLU A 184 -18.45 14.48 1.17
N GLY A 185 -19.63 13.99 0.78
CA GLY A 185 -20.00 13.74 -0.61
C GLY A 185 -20.13 12.25 -0.94
N ALA A 186 -21.08 11.92 -1.83
CA ALA A 186 -21.35 10.56 -2.25
C ALA A 186 -20.17 9.93 -3.04
N GLU A 187 -19.34 10.76 -3.65
CA GLU A 187 -18.13 10.33 -4.37
C GLU A 187 -17.08 9.68 -3.46
N TYR A 188 -17.19 9.84 -2.12
CA TYR A 188 -16.32 9.20 -1.15
C TYR A 188 -16.94 7.98 -0.45
N ASP A 189 -18.13 7.55 -0.89
CA ASP A 189 -18.86 6.41 -0.29
C ASP A 189 -18.12 5.07 -0.47
N PHE A 190 -17.11 5.00 -1.30
CA PHE A 190 -16.24 3.82 -1.42
C PHE A 190 -15.47 3.50 -0.14
N ASN A 191 -15.36 4.44 0.82
CA ASN A 191 -14.75 4.21 2.14
C ASN A 191 -15.66 3.43 3.09
N LYS A 192 -16.97 3.41 2.83
CA LYS A 192 -17.96 2.73 3.69
C LYS A 192 -17.76 1.20 3.73
N PRO A 193 -18.20 0.53 4.83
CA PRO A 193 -18.76 1.15 6.03
C PRO A 193 -17.70 1.95 6.80
N LEU A 194 -18.14 2.93 7.59
CA LEU A 194 -17.29 3.56 8.58
C LEU A 194 -17.15 2.67 9.82
N LEU A 195 -16.14 2.94 10.65
CA LEU A 195 -15.89 2.16 11.86
C LEU A 195 -17.11 2.17 12.80
N GLU A 196 -17.77 3.31 12.95
CA GLU A 196 -18.99 3.46 13.75
C GLU A 196 -20.12 2.53 13.27
N ASP A 197 -20.33 2.42 11.96
CA ASP A 197 -21.31 1.52 11.37
C ASP A 197 -20.90 0.04 11.53
N ALA A 198 -19.63 -0.27 11.28
CA ALA A 198 -19.10 -1.62 11.38
C ALA A 198 -19.14 -2.17 12.82
N LEU A 199 -19.02 -1.31 13.82
CA LEU A 199 -19.20 -1.69 15.24
C LEU A 199 -20.63 -2.10 15.56
N GLN A 200 -21.65 -1.48 14.92
CA GLN A 200 -23.05 -1.85 15.11
C GLN A 200 -23.35 -3.25 14.53
N ASP A 201 -22.64 -3.64 13.48
CA ASP A 201 -22.79 -4.95 12.82
C ASP A 201 -21.96 -6.05 13.49
N ALA A 202 -21.07 -5.70 14.42
CA ALA A 202 -20.16 -6.64 15.08
C ALA A 202 -20.92 -7.63 15.97
N LYS A 203 -20.51 -8.91 15.93
CA LYS A 203 -21.08 -9.99 16.73
C LYS A 203 -20.01 -10.65 17.59
N GLY A 204 -20.34 -10.93 18.83
CA GLY A 204 -19.37 -11.40 19.82
C GLY A 204 -18.43 -10.29 20.23
N ASP A 205 -17.19 -10.62 20.58
CA ASP A 205 -16.16 -9.63 20.83
C ASP A 205 -15.66 -9.02 19.50
N ALA A 206 -15.16 -7.78 19.51
CA ALA A 206 -14.59 -7.16 18.32
C ALA A 206 -13.08 -6.95 18.45
N VAL A 207 -12.34 -7.27 17.38
CA VAL A 207 -10.95 -6.81 17.23
C VAL A 207 -10.90 -5.80 16.12
N ILE A 208 -10.53 -4.57 16.45
CA ILE A 208 -10.23 -3.54 15.46
C ILE A 208 -8.78 -3.78 15.01
N LEU A 209 -8.65 -4.38 13.83
CA LEU A 209 -7.37 -4.68 13.21
C LEU A 209 -6.84 -3.42 12.52
N MET A 210 -5.79 -2.86 13.09
CA MET A 210 -5.28 -1.53 12.76
C MET A 210 -4.46 -1.54 11.47
N LEU A 211 -5.03 -1.06 10.37
CA LEU A 211 -4.29 -0.83 9.12
C LEU A 211 -3.59 0.54 9.17
N PHE A 212 -2.82 0.74 10.22
CA PHE A 212 -2.03 1.94 10.50
C PHE A 212 -0.58 1.57 10.71
N LEU A 213 0.32 2.47 10.31
CA LEU A 213 1.77 2.21 10.33
C LEU A 213 2.41 2.66 11.66
N LEU A 214 2.31 3.92 11.98
CA LEU A 214 2.98 4.51 13.14
C LEU A 214 1.96 5.08 14.13
N PRO A 215 2.31 5.16 15.42
CA PRO A 215 1.46 5.81 16.40
C PRO A 215 1.30 7.29 16.06
N GLY A 216 0.13 7.84 16.33
CA GLY A 216 -0.17 9.22 16.02
C GLY A 216 -1.58 9.58 16.50
N ARG A 217 -2.08 10.76 16.11
CA ARG A 217 -3.39 11.24 16.49
C ARG A 217 -4.50 10.20 16.30
N HIS A 218 -4.46 9.45 15.21
CA HIS A 218 -5.53 8.50 14.85
C HIS A 218 -5.33 7.10 15.42
N ALA A 219 -4.06 6.71 15.68
CA ALA A 219 -3.68 5.35 16.02
C ALA A 219 -2.97 5.28 17.37
N GLY A 220 -3.51 4.55 18.28
CA GLY A 220 -3.02 4.38 19.65
C GLY A 220 -4.16 4.20 20.64
N PRO A 221 -3.85 3.94 21.92
CA PRO A 221 -4.86 3.67 22.96
C PRO A 221 -5.86 4.82 23.18
N ASP A 222 -5.44 6.06 22.94
CA ASP A 222 -6.24 7.28 23.10
C ASP A 222 -6.41 8.03 21.76
N GLY A 223 -6.15 7.36 20.63
CA GLY A 223 -6.33 7.94 19.30
C GLY A 223 -7.80 7.99 18.85
N ASP A 224 -8.03 8.62 17.70
CA ASP A 224 -9.38 8.80 17.16
C ASP A 224 -10.10 7.45 16.94
N VAL A 225 -9.41 6.39 16.50
CA VAL A 225 -9.99 5.04 16.35
C VAL A 225 -10.51 4.51 17.69
N ALA A 226 -9.73 4.66 18.76
CA ALA A 226 -10.17 4.23 20.10
C ALA A 226 -11.33 5.08 20.62
N THR A 227 -11.32 6.38 20.33
CA THR A 227 -12.40 7.30 20.70
C THR A 227 -13.69 6.92 20.00
N ILE A 228 -13.68 6.71 18.69
CA ILE A 228 -14.84 6.24 17.91
C ILE A 228 -15.36 4.92 18.50
N ALA A 229 -14.48 3.99 18.82
CA ALA A 229 -14.90 2.72 19.40
C ALA A 229 -15.53 2.88 20.79
N LYS A 230 -15.00 3.76 21.63
CA LYS A 230 -15.58 4.07 22.95
C LYS A 230 -16.99 4.69 22.84
N GLU A 231 -17.18 5.57 21.85
CA GLU A 231 -18.42 6.33 21.67
C GLU A 231 -19.52 5.51 20.95
N HIS A 232 -19.13 4.67 20.00
CA HIS A 232 -20.08 4.00 19.09
C HIS A 232 -20.21 2.50 19.29
N ALA A 233 -19.39 1.86 20.13
CA ALA A 233 -19.57 0.43 20.40
C ALA A 233 -20.93 0.17 21.11
N PRO A 234 -21.74 -0.78 20.62
CA PRO A 234 -22.98 -1.16 21.30
C PRO A 234 -22.76 -1.56 22.76
N ALA A 235 -23.73 -1.31 23.61
CA ALA A 235 -23.67 -1.71 25.00
C ALA A 235 -23.39 -3.21 25.14
N GLY A 236 -22.35 -3.57 25.88
CA GLY A 236 -21.94 -4.95 26.08
C GLY A 236 -20.97 -5.51 25.03
N LEU A 237 -20.71 -4.81 23.93
CA LEU A 237 -19.67 -5.18 22.99
C LEU A 237 -18.28 -4.96 23.63
N ARG A 238 -17.51 -6.01 23.81
CA ARG A 238 -16.09 -5.91 24.19
C ARG A 238 -15.27 -5.76 22.93
N TRP A 239 -14.37 -4.79 22.93
CA TRP A 239 -13.48 -4.56 21.80
C TRP A 239 -12.04 -4.31 22.25
N LYS A 240 -11.10 -4.50 21.34
CA LYS A 240 -9.68 -4.19 21.51
C LYS A 240 -9.05 -3.82 20.19
N LEU A 241 -7.96 -3.03 20.25
CA LEU A 241 -7.13 -2.72 19.11
C LEU A 241 -6.05 -3.78 18.93
N SER A 242 -5.68 -4.06 17.69
CA SER A 242 -4.44 -4.81 17.40
C SER A 242 -3.22 -3.91 17.53
N PRO A 243 -2.00 -4.48 17.59
CA PRO A 243 -0.78 -3.73 17.34
C PRO A 243 -0.82 -3.02 15.98
N LEU A 244 0.00 -1.95 15.84
CA LEU A 244 0.21 -1.25 14.56
C LEU A 244 1.20 -2.01 13.68
N LEU A 245 1.08 -1.85 12.37
CA LEU A 245 2.03 -2.46 11.42
C LEU A 245 3.48 -1.97 11.65
N GLY A 246 3.65 -0.74 12.14
CA GLY A 246 4.97 -0.17 12.41
C GLY A 246 5.79 -0.91 13.46
N SER A 247 5.13 -1.63 14.37
CA SER A 247 5.80 -2.47 15.38
C SER A 247 6.08 -3.90 14.92
N HIS A 248 5.59 -4.31 13.75
CA HIS A 248 5.76 -5.68 13.27
C HIS A 248 7.20 -5.93 12.80
N ALA A 249 7.81 -7.02 13.29
CA ALA A 249 9.22 -7.34 13.04
C ALA A 249 9.59 -7.47 11.56
N SER A 250 8.64 -7.86 10.70
CA SER A 250 8.87 -8.03 9.26
C SER A 250 8.74 -6.73 8.47
N LEU A 251 8.28 -5.61 9.04
CA LEU A 251 8.09 -4.38 8.29
C LEU A 251 9.39 -3.83 7.68
N PRO A 252 10.54 -3.82 8.38
CA PRO A 252 11.80 -3.39 7.77
C PRO A 252 12.19 -4.22 6.53
N SER A 253 11.96 -5.55 6.57
CA SER A 253 12.23 -6.44 5.43
C SER A 253 11.27 -6.19 4.25
N LEU A 254 10.01 -5.84 4.52
CA LEU A 254 9.08 -5.43 3.48
C LEU A 254 9.53 -4.11 2.82
N ILE A 255 9.99 -3.14 3.59
CA ILE A 255 10.50 -1.88 3.05
C ILE A 255 11.76 -2.13 2.21
N GLU A 256 12.68 -2.98 2.67
CA GLU A 256 13.87 -3.40 1.92
C GLU A 256 13.48 -4.10 0.60
N LEU A 257 12.50 -4.98 0.62
CA LEU A 257 11.95 -5.60 -0.59
C LEU A 257 11.44 -4.55 -1.58
N ARG A 258 10.71 -3.52 -1.12
CA ARG A 258 10.25 -2.41 -1.99
C ARG A 258 11.42 -1.55 -2.50
N HIS A 259 12.52 -1.48 -1.77
CA HIS A 259 13.75 -0.83 -2.26
C HIS A 259 14.40 -1.61 -3.41
N SER A 260 14.47 -2.94 -3.30
CA SER A 260 15.11 -3.81 -4.30
C SER A 260 14.28 -3.97 -5.59
N VAL A 261 12.96 -3.85 -5.51
CA VAL A 261 12.07 -3.92 -6.68
C VAL A 261 12.04 -2.57 -7.39
N THR A 262 12.63 -2.51 -8.58
CA THR A 262 12.54 -1.31 -9.42
C THR A 262 11.09 -1.14 -9.92
N THR A 263 10.58 0.09 -9.89
CA THR A 263 9.20 0.46 -10.26
C THR A 263 8.83 0.23 -11.73
N ASP A 264 9.72 -0.30 -12.54
CA ASP A 264 9.52 -0.57 -13.97
C ASP A 264 8.62 -1.79 -14.28
N LEU A 265 7.90 -2.31 -13.29
CA LEU A 265 6.89 -3.37 -13.53
C LEU A 265 5.62 -2.85 -14.23
N LYS A 266 5.39 -1.54 -14.28
CA LYS A 266 4.27 -0.96 -15.06
C LYS A 266 4.33 -1.25 -16.57
N PRO A 267 5.51 -1.24 -17.23
CA PRO A 267 5.61 -1.64 -18.63
C PRO A 267 5.22 -3.10 -18.88
N ALA A 268 5.56 -4.02 -17.97
CA ALA A 268 5.25 -5.44 -18.15
C ALA A 268 3.74 -5.73 -18.14
N LYS A 269 2.94 -5.07 -17.29
CA LYS A 269 1.47 -5.20 -17.31
C LYS A 269 0.86 -4.59 -18.58
N LYS A 270 1.33 -3.44 -19.02
CA LYS A 270 0.94 -2.84 -20.30
C LYS A 270 1.39 -3.68 -21.50
N PHE A 271 2.61 -4.18 -21.47
CA PHE A 271 3.17 -5.01 -22.52
C PHE A 271 2.40 -6.33 -22.67
N VAL A 272 2.12 -7.04 -21.58
CA VAL A 272 1.34 -8.28 -21.62
C VAL A 272 -0.08 -8.03 -22.12
N LEU A 273 -0.76 -6.99 -21.62
CA LEU A 273 -2.10 -6.66 -22.08
C LEU A 273 -2.10 -6.23 -23.55
N THR A 274 -1.14 -5.40 -23.97
CA THR A 274 -1.01 -4.95 -25.36
C THR A 274 -0.62 -6.11 -26.25
N THR A 275 0.27 -7.00 -25.81
CA THR A 275 0.69 -8.19 -26.57
C THR A 275 -0.44 -9.20 -26.67
N VAL A 276 -1.20 -9.45 -25.59
CA VAL A 276 -2.37 -10.34 -25.63
C VAL A 276 -3.43 -9.78 -26.56
N LEU A 277 -3.73 -8.47 -26.50
CA LEU A 277 -4.68 -7.83 -27.38
C LEU A 277 -4.21 -7.83 -28.84
N SER A 278 -2.94 -7.54 -29.11
CA SER A 278 -2.41 -7.54 -30.48
C SER A 278 -2.32 -8.94 -31.08
N MET A 279 -1.87 -9.94 -30.31
CA MET A 279 -1.82 -11.33 -30.78
C MET A 279 -3.20 -11.96 -30.93
N GLY A 280 -4.16 -11.60 -30.07
CA GLY A 280 -5.55 -12.09 -30.16
C GLY A 280 -6.38 -11.39 -31.23
N LEU A 281 -6.20 -10.08 -31.41
CA LEU A 281 -6.93 -9.30 -32.41
C LEU A 281 -6.39 -9.43 -33.84
N LEU A 282 -5.06 -9.64 -33.98
CA LEU A 282 -4.45 -9.72 -35.30
C LEU A 282 -5.02 -10.87 -36.18
N PRO A 283 -5.17 -12.11 -35.70
CA PRO A 283 -5.84 -13.16 -36.48
C PRO A 283 -7.30 -12.86 -36.78
N VAL A 284 -8.04 -12.18 -35.90
CA VAL A 284 -9.40 -11.76 -36.11
C VAL A 284 -9.46 -10.70 -37.21
N ILE A 285 -8.57 -9.70 -37.15
CA ILE A 285 -8.47 -8.67 -38.19
C ILE A 285 -8.11 -9.30 -39.54
N ILE A 286 -7.11 -10.18 -39.58
CA ILE A 286 -6.68 -10.90 -40.77
C ILE A 286 -7.86 -11.70 -41.33
N SER A 287 -8.69 -12.34 -40.49
CA SER A 287 -9.86 -13.11 -40.94
C SER A 287 -10.96 -12.25 -41.61
N LEU A 288 -11.04 -10.97 -41.19
CA LEU A 288 -12.00 -10.02 -41.81
C LEU A 288 -11.57 -9.60 -43.24
N PHE A 289 -10.26 -9.60 -43.48
CA PHE A 289 -9.69 -9.25 -44.79
C PHE A 289 -9.27 -10.49 -45.60
N ALA A 290 -9.54 -11.70 -45.07
CA ALA A 290 -9.22 -12.93 -45.78
C ALA A 290 -9.97 -13.00 -47.11
N PRO A 291 -9.32 -13.56 -48.19
CA PRO A 291 -9.95 -13.72 -49.50
C PRO A 291 -11.31 -14.40 -49.40
N LYS A 292 -12.26 -13.97 -50.25
CA LYS A 292 -13.63 -14.53 -50.22
C LYS A 292 -13.71 -16.03 -50.58
N ASP A 293 -12.69 -16.51 -51.25
CA ASP A 293 -12.48 -17.90 -51.65
C ASP A 293 -11.89 -18.78 -50.52
N MET A 294 -11.43 -18.16 -49.40
CA MET A 294 -10.99 -18.93 -48.27
C MET A 294 -12.16 -19.65 -47.62
N GLY A 295 -12.16 -20.97 -47.67
CA GLY A 295 -13.21 -21.82 -47.14
C GLY A 295 -13.39 -21.66 -45.60
N LEU A 296 -14.54 -22.10 -45.10
CA LEU A 296 -14.91 -22.06 -43.68
C LEU A 296 -13.82 -22.60 -42.75
N LEU A 297 -13.18 -23.69 -43.18
CA LEU A 297 -12.10 -24.33 -42.40
C LEU A 297 -10.89 -23.41 -42.21
N GLY A 298 -10.47 -22.67 -43.23
CA GLY A 298 -9.34 -21.71 -43.12
C GLY A 298 -9.64 -20.56 -42.18
N ARG A 299 -10.87 -20.04 -42.19
CA ARG A 299 -11.33 -18.99 -41.27
C ARG A 299 -11.36 -19.50 -39.80
N MET A 300 -11.89 -20.72 -39.59
CA MET A 300 -11.90 -21.36 -38.27
C MET A 300 -10.47 -21.57 -37.73
N MET A 301 -9.51 -21.96 -38.57
CA MET A 301 -8.10 -22.10 -38.15
C MET A 301 -7.49 -20.79 -37.72
N LEU A 302 -7.80 -19.65 -38.36
CA LEU A 302 -7.34 -18.32 -37.92
C LEU A 302 -7.93 -17.93 -36.58
N TRP A 303 -9.20 -18.22 -36.32
CA TRP A 303 -9.86 -17.98 -35.03
C TRP A 303 -9.28 -18.83 -33.91
N LEU A 304 -9.06 -20.13 -34.18
CA LEU A 304 -8.46 -21.06 -33.20
C LEU A 304 -7.01 -20.66 -32.88
N GLY A 305 -6.24 -20.21 -33.86
CA GLY A 305 -4.89 -19.70 -33.66
C GLY A 305 -4.85 -18.46 -32.76
N GLY A 306 -5.80 -17.52 -32.94
CA GLY A 306 -5.95 -16.35 -32.08
C GLY A 306 -6.29 -16.71 -30.64
N LEU A 307 -7.24 -17.64 -30.44
CA LEU A 307 -7.59 -18.15 -29.11
C LEU A 307 -6.42 -18.84 -28.44
N ALA A 308 -5.69 -19.71 -29.15
CA ALA A 308 -4.51 -20.39 -28.63
C ALA A 308 -3.42 -19.39 -28.18
N ALA A 309 -3.18 -18.33 -28.95
CA ALA A 309 -2.23 -17.29 -28.59
C ALA A 309 -2.63 -16.55 -27.29
N ILE A 310 -3.94 -16.28 -27.12
CA ILE A 310 -4.47 -15.68 -25.87
C ILE A 310 -4.24 -16.63 -24.70
N PHE A 311 -4.54 -17.92 -24.84
CA PHE A 311 -4.35 -18.91 -23.78
C PHE A 311 -2.86 -19.07 -23.40
N VAL A 312 -1.96 -19.10 -24.38
CA VAL A 312 -0.50 -19.17 -24.12
C VAL A 312 -0.02 -17.90 -23.36
N ALA A 313 -0.48 -16.72 -23.79
CA ALA A 313 -0.09 -15.48 -23.14
C ALA A 313 -0.63 -15.40 -21.68
N LEU A 314 -1.87 -15.85 -21.44
CA LEU A 314 -2.44 -15.97 -20.10
C LEU A 314 -1.70 -17.00 -19.25
N TYR A 315 -1.39 -18.17 -19.82
CA TYR A 315 -0.58 -19.19 -19.13
C TYR A 315 0.80 -18.66 -18.73
N LEU A 316 1.50 -17.99 -19.64
CA LEU A 316 2.81 -17.40 -19.33
C LEU A 316 2.70 -16.29 -18.26
N TYR A 317 1.64 -15.48 -18.30
CA TYR A 317 1.33 -14.47 -17.28
C TYR A 317 1.13 -15.12 -15.90
N PHE A 318 0.24 -16.13 -15.81
CA PHE A 318 -0.03 -16.83 -14.56
C PHE A 318 1.19 -17.61 -14.06
N ARG A 319 1.95 -18.25 -14.95
CA ARG A 319 3.21 -18.93 -14.62
C ARG A 319 4.24 -17.93 -14.04
N ALA A 320 4.41 -16.76 -14.65
CA ALA A 320 5.30 -15.73 -14.15
C ALA A 320 4.85 -15.17 -12.81
N LYS A 321 3.52 -15.07 -12.57
CA LYS A 321 2.94 -14.53 -11.36
C LYS A 321 2.95 -15.52 -10.19
N TYR A 322 2.71 -16.81 -10.44
CA TYR A 322 2.46 -17.78 -9.37
C TYR A 322 3.54 -18.87 -9.24
N TRP A 323 4.35 -19.14 -10.27
CA TRP A 323 5.33 -20.25 -10.25
C TRP A 323 6.77 -19.83 -9.91
N LYS A 324 7.07 -18.55 -9.71
CA LYS A 324 8.36 -18.10 -9.15
C LYS A 324 8.45 -18.29 -7.63
N LYS A 325 7.47 -18.93 -7.02
CA LYS A 325 7.39 -19.20 -5.56
C LYS A 325 7.47 -20.72 -5.23
N ALA A 326 8.01 -21.55 -6.13
CA ALA A 326 8.38 -22.93 -5.82
C ALA A 326 9.89 -23.08 -5.86
#